data_59832fe4ff0a839daf8492e5f977532d
#
_entry.id   59832fe4ff0a839daf8492e5f977532d
#
_cell.length_a   1.000
_cell.length_b   1.000
_cell.length_c   1.000
_cell.angle_alpha   90.00
_cell.angle_beta   90.00
_cell.angle_gamma   90.00
#
_symmetry.space_group_name_H-M   'P 1'
#
loop_
_entity.id
_entity.type
_entity.pdbx_description
1 polymer ?
#
loop_
_entity_poly.entity_id
_entity_poly.type
_entity_poly.pdbx_seq_one_letter_code
_entity_poly.pdbx_strand_id
1 'polypeptide(L)'
;RFKPVHALSGGQKKQVSIADILVMKPEIVIMDEPASALDPKHTSLVNHAVNQMTAEGITVMMATHDVNYAFSWADEIIILKDGRVLDQGDPVSVFSNKELLHDACLEQPAVLTLFDALCQKKILKNSLEIPRNMNTLIQYIQKYGGL
;
A
#
# COMPACT_ATOMS: atom_id res chain seq x y z
N ARG A 1 6.51 -31.67 -2.44
CA ARG A 1 5.97 -32.82 -1.73
C ARG A 1 6.00 -32.49 -0.27
N PHE A 2 5.28 -33.19 0.60
CA PHE A 2 4.99 -32.80 1.99
C PHE A 2 6.23 -32.40 2.79
N LYS A 3 6.37 -31.07 3.07
CA LYS A 3 7.30 -30.57 4.06
C LYS A 3 6.51 -30.24 5.32
N PRO A 4 6.98 -30.61 6.51
CA PRO A 4 6.31 -30.22 7.73
C PRO A 4 6.40 -28.69 7.90
N VAL A 5 5.39 -28.06 8.54
CA VAL A 5 5.26 -26.60 8.64
C VAL A 5 6.50 -25.93 9.23
N HIS A 6 7.19 -26.60 10.16
CA HIS A 6 8.42 -26.07 10.77
C HIS A 6 9.62 -26.00 9.78
N ALA A 7 9.60 -26.75 8.68
CA ALA A 7 10.64 -26.74 7.66
C ALA A 7 10.37 -25.72 6.53
N LEU A 8 9.29 -24.94 6.63
CA LEU A 8 8.95 -23.86 5.69
C LEU A 8 9.75 -22.60 5.99
N SER A 9 10.14 -21.85 4.95
CA SER A 9 10.66 -20.48 5.11
C SER A 9 9.61 -19.53 5.69
N GLY A 10 10.03 -18.37 6.22
CA GLY A 10 9.11 -17.36 6.74
C GLY A 10 8.04 -16.96 5.73
N GLY A 11 8.44 -16.71 4.47
CA GLY A 11 7.51 -16.38 3.38
C GLY A 11 6.54 -17.53 3.06
N GLN A 12 7.02 -18.77 3.04
CA GLN A 12 6.14 -19.92 2.84
C GLN A 12 5.15 -20.11 3.98
N LYS A 13 5.55 -19.87 5.23
CA LYS A 13 4.65 -19.89 6.38
C LYS A 13 3.55 -18.84 6.25
N LYS A 14 3.88 -17.60 5.86
CA LYS A 14 2.89 -16.53 5.62
C LYS A 14 1.90 -16.92 4.52
N GLN A 15 2.35 -17.50 3.42
CA GLN A 15 1.48 -17.98 2.35
C GLN A 15 0.51 -19.07 2.81
N VAL A 16 1.01 -20.05 3.59
CA VAL A 16 0.14 -21.10 4.15
C VAL A 16 -0.88 -20.51 5.10
N SER A 17 -0.50 -19.54 5.95
CA SER A 17 -1.44 -18.86 6.86
C SER A 17 -2.53 -18.09 6.09
N ILE A 18 -2.18 -17.39 5.01
CA ILE A 18 -3.17 -16.71 4.16
C ILE A 18 -4.12 -17.71 3.51
N ALA A 19 -3.59 -18.81 2.97
CA ALA A 19 -4.41 -19.85 2.35
C ALA A 19 -5.38 -20.50 3.37
N ASP A 20 -4.92 -20.74 4.58
CA ASP A 20 -5.72 -21.31 5.68
C ASP A 20 -6.91 -20.39 6.05
N ILE A 21 -6.65 -19.07 6.12
CA ILE A 21 -7.70 -18.08 6.38
C ILE A 21 -8.72 -18.06 5.23
N LEU A 22 -8.27 -18.11 3.99
CA LEU A 22 -9.14 -18.06 2.81
C LEU A 22 -10.08 -19.26 2.69
N VAL A 23 -9.67 -20.43 3.17
CA VAL A 23 -10.53 -21.63 3.21
C VAL A 23 -11.79 -21.40 4.06
N MET A 24 -11.71 -20.54 5.07
CA MET A 24 -12.85 -20.19 5.94
C MET A 24 -13.86 -19.24 5.28
N LYS A 25 -13.57 -18.70 4.08
CA LYS A 25 -14.39 -17.72 3.34
C LYS A 25 -14.81 -16.52 4.21
N PRO A 26 -13.87 -15.79 4.79
CA PRO A 26 -14.19 -14.65 5.65
C PRO A 26 -14.79 -13.49 4.84
N GLU A 27 -15.63 -12.68 5.47
CA GLU A 27 -16.09 -11.41 4.91
C GLU A 27 -15.06 -10.28 5.16
N ILE A 28 -14.29 -10.39 6.26
CA ILE A 28 -13.29 -9.41 6.67
C ILE A 28 -12.00 -10.14 7.04
N VAL A 29 -10.86 -9.63 6.53
CA VAL A 29 -9.51 -10.10 6.89
C VAL A 29 -8.72 -8.94 7.48
N ILE A 30 -8.13 -9.17 8.65
CA ILE A 30 -7.26 -8.20 9.31
C ILE A 30 -5.83 -8.73 9.24
N MET A 31 -4.91 -7.90 8.74
CA MET A 31 -3.49 -8.24 8.59
C MET A 31 -2.62 -7.23 9.32
N ASP A 32 -1.62 -7.73 10.03
CA ASP A 32 -0.59 -6.92 10.69
C ASP A 32 0.74 -7.15 10.00
N GLU A 33 1.30 -6.10 9.39
CA GLU A 33 2.57 -6.11 8.67
C GLU A 33 2.76 -7.34 7.76
N PRO A 34 1.84 -7.63 6.82
CA PRO A 34 1.88 -8.90 6.08
C PRO A 34 3.10 -9.05 5.17
N ALA A 35 3.68 -7.95 4.69
CA ALA A 35 4.86 -7.95 3.83
C ALA A 35 6.18 -7.74 4.58
N SER A 36 6.14 -7.48 5.90
CA SER A 36 7.34 -7.21 6.69
C SER A 36 8.32 -8.39 6.66
N ALA A 37 9.61 -8.07 6.52
CA ALA A 37 10.72 -9.04 6.47
C ALA A 37 10.63 -10.10 5.35
N LEU A 38 9.85 -9.83 4.30
CA LEU A 38 9.79 -10.67 3.10
C LEU A 38 10.73 -10.13 2.02
N ASP A 39 11.28 -11.04 1.22
CA ASP A 39 11.94 -10.67 -0.03
C ASP A 39 10.92 -10.18 -1.08
N PRO A 40 11.36 -9.49 -2.14
CA PRO A 40 10.46 -8.93 -3.15
C PRO A 40 9.51 -9.95 -3.80
N LYS A 41 9.96 -11.20 -3.97
CA LYS A 41 9.14 -12.27 -4.55
C LYS A 41 7.98 -12.65 -3.62
N HIS A 42 8.25 -12.83 -2.34
CA HIS A 42 7.22 -13.18 -1.36
C HIS A 42 6.30 -11.99 -1.07
N THR A 43 6.81 -10.76 -1.06
CA THR A 43 6.00 -9.54 -1.00
C THR A 43 5.01 -9.47 -2.16
N SER A 44 5.46 -9.72 -3.39
CA SER A 44 4.58 -9.74 -4.57
C SER A 44 3.47 -10.79 -4.46
N LEU A 45 3.76 -11.96 -3.88
CA LEU A 45 2.75 -13.00 -3.67
C LEU A 45 1.71 -12.60 -2.60
N VAL A 46 2.13 -11.93 -1.52
CA VAL A 46 1.21 -11.39 -0.52
C VAL A 46 0.30 -10.32 -1.17
N ASN A 47 0.88 -9.40 -1.92
CA ASN A 47 0.12 -8.35 -2.61
C ASN A 47 -0.88 -8.93 -3.61
N HIS A 48 -0.49 -9.98 -4.34
CA HIS A 48 -1.39 -10.69 -5.24
C HIS A 48 -2.57 -11.33 -4.49
N ALA A 49 -2.30 -11.98 -3.36
CA ALA A 49 -3.34 -12.57 -2.53
C ALA A 49 -4.31 -11.52 -1.97
N VAL A 50 -3.79 -10.37 -1.51
CA VAL A 50 -4.61 -9.23 -1.05
C VAL A 50 -5.51 -8.71 -2.17
N ASN A 51 -4.96 -8.48 -3.37
CA ASN A 51 -5.74 -8.03 -4.52
C ASN A 51 -6.81 -9.04 -4.94
N GLN A 52 -6.52 -10.34 -4.82
CA GLN A 52 -7.50 -11.38 -5.10
C GLN A 52 -8.64 -11.36 -4.08
N MET A 53 -8.33 -11.24 -2.78
CA MET A 53 -9.34 -11.12 -1.72
C MET A 53 -10.29 -9.95 -1.96
N THR A 54 -9.75 -8.77 -2.27
CA THR A 54 -10.59 -7.58 -2.55
C THR A 54 -11.41 -7.73 -3.82
N ALA A 55 -10.88 -8.38 -4.85
CA ALA A 55 -11.62 -8.70 -6.08
C ALA A 55 -12.78 -9.70 -5.83
N GLU A 56 -12.66 -10.56 -4.85
CA GLU A 56 -13.70 -11.50 -4.39
C GLU A 56 -14.71 -10.84 -3.42
N GLY A 57 -14.55 -9.53 -3.13
CA GLY A 57 -15.46 -8.77 -2.26
C GLY A 57 -15.14 -8.89 -0.77
N ILE A 58 -13.99 -9.45 -0.40
CA ILE A 58 -13.53 -9.52 0.98
C ILE A 58 -13.00 -8.15 1.40
N THR A 59 -13.46 -7.63 2.54
CA THR A 59 -12.89 -6.42 3.13
C THR A 59 -11.55 -6.74 3.77
N VAL A 60 -10.49 -6.06 3.33
CA VAL A 60 -9.15 -6.23 3.91
C VAL A 60 -8.75 -4.98 4.69
N MET A 61 -8.47 -5.16 5.99
CA MET A 61 -7.89 -4.15 6.85
C MET A 61 -6.43 -4.51 7.11
N MET A 62 -5.51 -3.56 6.88
CA MET A 62 -4.08 -3.81 7.02
C MET A 62 -3.42 -2.75 7.89
N ALA A 63 -2.74 -3.19 8.94
CA ALA A 63 -1.80 -2.34 9.65
C ALA A 63 -0.43 -2.44 8.97
N THR A 64 0.18 -1.31 8.62
CA THR A 64 1.51 -1.24 8.04
C THR A 64 2.15 0.12 8.25
N HIS A 65 3.48 0.16 8.28
CA HIS A 65 4.27 1.38 8.26
C HIS A 65 4.77 1.74 6.83
N ASP A 66 4.50 0.91 5.83
CA ASP A 66 4.85 1.19 4.44
C ASP A 66 3.83 2.14 3.81
N VAL A 67 4.10 3.45 3.92
CA VAL A 67 3.25 4.52 3.36
C VAL A 67 3.12 4.43 1.84
N ASN A 68 4.14 3.93 1.12
CA ASN A 68 4.09 3.78 -0.34
C ASN A 68 3.11 2.68 -0.73
N TYR A 69 3.16 1.55 -0.03
CA TYR A 69 2.22 0.46 -0.26
C TYR A 69 0.80 0.88 0.11
N ALA A 70 0.59 1.45 1.31
CA ALA A 70 -0.71 1.93 1.75
C ALA A 70 -1.31 2.92 0.75
N PHE A 71 -0.54 3.92 0.29
CA PHE A 71 -0.98 4.90 -0.71
C PHE A 71 -1.38 4.25 -2.03
N SER A 72 -0.65 3.23 -2.49
CA SER A 72 -0.91 2.61 -3.80
C SER A 72 -2.14 1.72 -3.82
N TRP A 73 -2.49 1.13 -2.70
CA TRP A 73 -3.45 0.04 -2.61
C TRP A 73 -4.76 0.39 -1.90
N ALA A 74 -4.71 1.11 -0.76
CA ALA A 74 -5.87 1.30 0.10
C ALA A 74 -6.93 2.24 -0.51
N ASP A 75 -8.20 1.95 -0.29
CA ASP A 75 -9.30 2.85 -0.61
C ASP A 75 -9.47 3.91 0.48
N GLU A 76 -9.15 3.56 1.73
CA GLU A 76 -9.23 4.42 2.90
C GLU A 76 -8.00 4.24 3.79
N ILE A 77 -7.50 5.33 4.36
CA ILE A 77 -6.37 5.37 5.29
C ILE A 77 -6.87 5.83 6.65
N ILE A 78 -6.39 5.17 7.69
CA ILE A 78 -6.55 5.60 9.09
C ILE A 78 -5.15 5.79 9.68
N ILE A 79 -4.81 7.00 10.12
CA ILE A 79 -3.55 7.28 10.80
C ILE A 79 -3.74 7.16 12.30
N LEU A 80 -2.96 6.27 12.91
CA LEU A 80 -2.96 6.01 14.34
C LEU A 80 -1.66 6.49 14.97
N LYS A 81 -1.77 7.20 16.10
CA LYS A 81 -0.62 7.56 16.95
C LYS A 81 -1.04 7.57 18.41
N ASP A 82 -0.21 7.00 19.27
CA ASP A 82 -0.41 6.96 20.73
C ASP A 82 -1.83 6.49 21.13
N GLY A 83 -2.34 5.45 20.44
CA GLY A 83 -3.65 4.87 20.67
C GLY A 83 -4.85 5.74 20.23
N ARG A 84 -4.61 6.76 19.41
CA ARG A 84 -5.65 7.68 18.91
C ARG A 84 -5.64 7.71 17.39
N VAL A 85 -6.82 7.90 16.80
CA VAL A 85 -6.96 8.24 15.39
C VAL A 85 -6.61 9.71 15.23
N LEU A 86 -5.58 10.02 14.43
CA LEU A 86 -5.23 11.39 14.07
C LEU A 86 -6.03 11.89 12.88
N ASP A 87 -6.24 11.02 11.88
CA ASP A 87 -7.04 11.34 10.69
C ASP A 87 -7.51 10.06 10.02
N GLN A 88 -8.55 10.21 9.17
CA GLN A 88 -9.14 9.14 8.39
C GLN A 88 -9.71 9.71 7.09
N GLY A 89 -9.47 9.06 5.97
CA GLY A 89 -10.00 9.49 4.68
C GLY A 89 -9.35 8.82 3.49
N ASP A 90 -9.62 9.37 2.31
CA ASP A 90 -9.00 8.88 1.09
C ASP A 90 -7.47 9.11 1.12
N PRO A 91 -6.69 8.22 0.51
CA PRO A 91 -5.24 8.26 0.60
C PRO A 91 -4.62 9.55 0.06
N VAL A 92 -5.20 10.17 -0.96
CA VAL A 92 -4.66 11.42 -1.53
C VAL A 92 -4.81 12.55 -0.53
N SER A 93 -5.99 12.71 0.06
CA SER A 93 -6.26 13.75 1.07
C SER A 93 -5.35 13.58 2.29
N VAL A 94 -5.30 12.36 2.84
CA VAL A 94 -4.53 12.06 4.05
C VAL A 94 -3.02 12.28 3.82
N PHE A 95 -2.45 11.71 2.76
CA PHE A 95 -1.01 11.80 2.50
C PHE A 95 -0.56 13.12 1.86
N SER A 96 -1.48 14.00 1.45
CA SER A 96 -1.15 15.37 1.04
C SER A 96 -1.02 16.33 2.22
N ASN A 97 -1.53 15.97 3.39
CA ASN A 97 -1.47 16.79 4.59
C ASN A 97 -0.10 16.65 5.30
N LYS A 98 0.84 17.54 4.94
CA LYS A 98 2.22 17.47 5.44
C LYS A 98 2.34 17.72 6.94
N GLU A 99 1.45 18.54 7.53
CA GLU A 99 1.44 18.80 8.97
C GLU A 99 1.01 17.53 9.73
N LEU A 100 -0.05 16.88 9.26
CA LEU A 100 -0.49 15.60 9.80
C LEU A 100 0.61 14.54 9.74
N LEU A 101 1.29 14.39 8.59
CA LEU A 101 2.36 13.43 8.44
C LEU A 101 3.53 13.71 9.37
N HIS A 102 3.92 14.98 9.52
CA HIS A 102 4.94 15.39 10.47
C HIS A 102 4.53 15.01 11.91
N ASP A 103 3.31 15.32 12.31
CA ASP A 103 2.79 14.97 13.63
C ASP A 103 2.72 13.46 13.84
N ALA A 104 2.37 12.71 12.82
CA ALA A 104 2.34 11.25 12.83
C ALA A 104 3.73 10.60 12.77
N CYS A 105 4.80 11.36 12.55
CA CYS A 105 6.16 10.87 12.27
C CYS A 105 6.21 9.95 11.03
N LEU A 106 5.42 10.27 10.01
CA LEU A 106 5.36 9.57 8.73
C LEU A 106 5.97 10.42 7.62
N GLU A 107 6.49 9.76 6.60
CA GLU A 107 6.93 10.41 5.37
C GLU A 107 5.81 10.42 4.32
N GLN A 108 5.84 11.41 3.43
CA GLN A 108 4.94 11.43 2.28
C GLN A 108 5.32 10.31 1.31
N PRO A 109 4.35 9.61 0.69
CA PRO A 109 4.64 8.61 -0.34
C PRO A 109 5.54 9.16 -1.46
N ALA A 110 6.56 8.38 -1.84
CA ALA A 110 7.57 8.83 -2.80
C ALA A 110 6.98 9.26 -4.16
N VAL A 111 5.94 8.55 -4.63
CA VAL A 111 5.27 8.90 -5.89
C VAL A 111 4.57 10.26 -5.81
N LEU A 112 3.97 10.58 -4.67
CA LEU A 112 3.30 11.87 -4.45
C LEU A 112 4.32 13.00 -4.35
N THR A 113 5.40 12.80 -3.59
CA THR A 113 6.50 13.76 -3.49
C THR A 113 7.10 14.07 -4.87
N LEU A 114 7.34 13.04 -5.69
CA LEU A 114 7.91 13.23 -7.03
C LEU A 114 6.90 13.90 -7.99
N PHE A 115 5.63 13.52 -7.93
CA PHE A 115 4.59 14.18 -8.73
C PHE A 115 4.48 15.67 -8.41
N ASP A 116 4.45 16.05 -7.13
CA ASP A 116 4.45 17.44 -6.68
C ASP A 116 5.66 18.21 -7.21
N ALA A 117 6.86 17.62 -7.12
CA ALA A 117 8.08 18.24 -7.63
C ALA A 117 8.05 18.47 -9.15
N LEU A 118 7.52 17.51 -9.91
CA LEU A 118 7.36 17.63 -11.38
C LEU A 118 6.32 18.69 -11.74
N CYS A 119 5.25 18.81 -11.00
CA CYS A 119 4.25 19.88 -11.16
C CYS A 119 4.83 21.26 -10.84
N GLN A 120 5.58 21.39 -9.75
CA GLN A 120 6.26 22.64 -9.37
C GLN A 120 7.27 23.09 -10.44
N LYS A 121 7.97 22.16 -11.07
CA LYS A 121 8.87 22.43 -12.19
C LYS A 121 8.16 22.63 -13.51
N LYS A 122 6.82 22.59 -13.54
CA LYS A 122 5.97 22.71 -14.75
C LYS A 122 6.24 21.64 -15.82
N ILE A 123 6.85 20.51 -15.43
CA ILE A 123 7.02 19.36 -16.31
C ILE A 123 5.71 18.61 -16.47
N LEU A 124 4.93 18.51 -15.41
CA LEU A 124 3.56 17.98 -15.44
C LEU A 124 2.57 19.07 -15.04
N LYS A 125 1.30 18.89 -15.47
CA LYS A 125 0.22 19.81 -15.12
C LYS A 125 -0.44 19.40 -13.80
N ASN A 126 -0.73 20.37 -12.94
CA ASN A 126 -1.49 20.16 -11.70
C ASN A 126 -2.93 19.65 -11.91
N SER A 127 -3.45 19.73 -13.14
CA SER A 127 -4.78 19.23 -13.49
C SER A 127 -4.82 17.72 -13.76
N LEU A 128 -3.68 17.05 -13.75
CA LEU A 128 -3.63 15.59 -13.85
C LEU A 128 -4.08 14.96 -12.52
N GLU A 129 -4.73 13.82 -12.63
CA GLU A 129 -5.03 13.01 -11.46
C GLU A 129 -3.74 12.59 -10.76
N ILE A 130 -3.74 12.62 -9.44
CA ILE A 130 -2.56 12.25 -8.64
C ILE A 130 -2.28 10.75 -8.82
N PRO A 131 -1.08 10.38 -9.32
CA PRO A 131 -0.75 8.99 -9.57
C PRO A 131 -0.57 8.23 -8.25
N ARG A 132 -1.22 7.08 -8.13
CA ARG A 132 -1.17 6.23 -6.94
C ARG A 132 0.05 5.29 -6.92
N ASN A 133 0.78 5.18 -8.04
CA ASN A 133 1.96 4.32 -8.17
C ASN A 133 2.96 4.87 -9.20
N MET A 134 4.19 4.39 -9.12
CA MET A 134 5.28 4.83 -10.00
C MET A 134 5.03 4.54 -11.49
N ASN A 135 4.35 3.45 -11.81
CA ASN A 135 4.07 3.11 -13.21
C ASN A 135 3.16 4.15 -13.87
N THR A 136 2.11 4.59 -13.17
CA THR A 136 1.23 5.67 -13.64
C THR A 136 2.00 6.98 -13.78
N LEU A 137 2.87 7.31 -12.83
CA LEU A 137 3.70 8.52 -12.91
C LEU A 137 4.66 8.48 -14.11
N ILE A 138 5.30 7.35 -14.36
CA ILE A 138 6.18 7.17 -15.53
C ILE A 138 5.39 7.36 -16.84
N GLN A 139 4.17 6.81 -16.94
CA GLN A 139 3.31 7.01 -18.09
C GLN A 139 2.96 8.50 -18.30
N TYR A 140 2.71 9.25 -17.23
CA TYR A 140 2.49 10.70 -17.33
C TYR A 140 3.73 11.44 -17.83
N ILE A 141 4.91 11.11 -17.34
CA ILE A 141 6.17 11.70 -17.82
C ILE A 141 6.38 11.41 -19.30
N GLN A 142 6.15 10.18 -19.73
CA GLN A 142 6.28 9.80 -21.15
C GLN A 142 5.27 10.49 -22.05
N LYS A 143 4.05 10.70 -21.58
CA LYS A 143 2.96 11.26 -22.38
C LYS A 143 2.94 12.79 -22.37
N TYR A 144 3.29 13.41 -21.25
CA TYR A 144 3.12 14.84 -21.02
C TYR A 144 4.42 15.58 -20.69
N GLY A 145 5.49 14.87 -20.34
CA GLY A 145 6.78 15.42 -19.93
C GLY A 145 7.69 15.82 -21.11
N GLY A 146 7.15 15.93 -22.32
CA GLY A 146 7.91 16.41 -23.48
C GLY A 146 8.31 17.88 -23.31
N LEU A 147 9.62 18.10 -23.24
CA LEU A 147 10.30 19.40 -23.44
C LEU A 147 10.05 19.90 -24.84
#